data_0f4e8386438cb0a190328b7c30b90510
#
_entry.id   0f4e8386438cb0a190328b7c30b90510
#
_cell.length_a   1.000
_cell.length_b   1.000
_cell.length_c   1.000
_cell.angle_alpha   90.00
_cell.angle_beta   90.00
_cell.angle_gamma   90.00
#
_symmetry.space_group_name_H-M   'P 1'
#
loop_
_entity.id
_entity.type
_entity.pdbx_description
1 polymer ?
#
loop_
_entity_poly.entity_id
_entity_poly.type
_entity_poly.pdbx_seq_one_letter_code
_entity_poly.pdbx_strand_id
1 'polypeptide(L)'
;MILVPMKRRSFLLTGVAVAAGASLARAHDGKIHVTVENLGFSPADIEVKVGEIVEWTNKDPFDHTATVNGGWEVTIPAGQKATHLVTAGDTVEYFCRFHPNMKGHIKVVS
;
A
#
# COMPACT_ATOMS: atom_id res chain seq x y z
N MET A 1 -15.62 -30.08 34.29
CA MET A 1 -15.44 -29.74 33.92
C MET A 1 -15.14 -28.99 33.27
N ILE A 2 -15.06 -28.94 33.32
CA ILE A 2 -14.71 -28.34 32.77
C ILE A 2 -14.41 -27.55 32.00
N LEU A 3 -14.26 -27.51 32.06
CA LEU A 3 -13.95 -26.89 31.37
C LEU A 3 -13.76 -26.10 30.53
N VAL A 4 -13.76 -26.03 30.78
CA VAL A 4 -13.55 -25.44 30.01
C VAL A 4 -13.36 -24.67 29.19
N PRO A 5 -13.32 -24.71 29.35
CA PRO A 5 -13.09 -24.02 28.55
C PRO A 5 -12.83 -23.22 27.86
N MET A 6 -12.72 -23.30 28.06
CA MET A 6 -12.44 -22.78 27.43
C MET A 6 -12.16 -22.12 26.64
N LYS A 7 -12.06 -22.08 26.83
CA LYS A 7 -11.78 -21.62 26.20
C LYS A 7 -11.62 -20.90 25.41
N ARG A 8 -11.68 -20.98 25.71
CA ARG A 8 -11.58 -20.43 25.07
C ARG A 8 -11.36 -19.54 24.45
N ARG A 9 -11.30 -19.53 24.85
CA ARG A 9 -11.16 -18.78 24.37
C ARG A 9 -10.87 -18.07 23.65
N SER A 10 -10.85 -18.19 23.96
CA SER A 10 -10.63 -17.68 23.29
C SER A 10 -10.39 -17.04 22.53
N PHE A 11 -10.47 -17.03 22.86
CA PHE A 11 -10.32 -16.57 22.11
C PHE A 11 -10.13 -15.78 21.49
N LEU A 12 -10.06 -15.92 21.88
CA LEU A 12 -9.98 -15.37 21.34
C LEU A 12 -9.76 -14.55 20.76
N LEU A 13 -9.61 -14.63 21.06
CA LEU A 13 -9.42 -14.04 20.53
C LEU A 13 -9.29 -13.30 19.82
N THR A 14 -9.23 -13.51 20.05
CA THR A 14 -9.04 -12.94 19.41
C THR A 14 -9.00 -12.10 18.62
N GLY A 15 -9.15 -12.08 18.63
CA GLY A 15 -9.08 -11.43 17.99
C GLY A 15 -8.99 -10.67 17.40
N VAL A 16 -8.91 -10.51 17.55
CA VAL A 16 -8.70 -9.80 17.16
C VAL A 16 -8.58 -9.04 16.44
N ALA A 17 -8.62 -9.05 16.47
CA ALA A 17 -8.38 -8.42 16.06
C ALA A 17 -8.33 -7.72 15.35
N VAL A 18 -8.31 -7.77 15.44
CA VAL A 18 -8.12 -7.11 14.92
C VAL A 18 -8.14 -6.30 14.22
N ALA A 19 -8.13 -6.21 14.43
CA ALA A 19 -8.10 -5.49 14.06
C ALA A 19 -7.95 -4.74 13.44
N ALA A 20 -7.95 -4.71 14.01
CA ALA A 20 -7.87 -3.72 13.54
C ALA A 20 -7.68 -3.35 12.36
N GLY A 21 -8.27 -3.51 12.13
CA GLY A 21 -8.22 -3.12 10.86
C GLY A 21 -7.33 -1.98 10.64
N ALA A 22 -6.14 -2.22 10.64
CA ALA A 22 -5.24 -1.18 10.25
C ALA A 22 -5.66 -0.70 8.90
N SER A 23 -5.75 0.61 8.74
CA SER A 23 -6.09 1.21 7.47
C SER A 23 -4.85 1.40 6.59
N LEU A 24 -3.66 1.26 7.13
CA LEU A 24 -2.42 1.44 6.40
C LEU A 24 -1.77 0.11 6.10
N ALA A 25 -1.32 -0.07 4.87
CA ALA A 25 -0.53 -1.22 4.49
C ALA A 25 0.90 -1.03 4.94
N ARG A 26 1.54 -2.10 5.34
CA ARG A 26 2.93 -2.09 5.75
C ARG A 26 3.70 -3.05 4.88
N ALA A 27 4.96 -2.70 4.58
CA ALA A 27 5.83 -3.53 3.79
C ALA A 27 6.14 -4.83 4.52
N HIS A 28 6.19 -5.91 3.77
CA HIS A 28 6.79 -7.14 4.23
C HIS A 28 7.56 -7.74 3.06
N ASP A 29 8.63 -8.45 3.40
CA ASP A 29 9.62 -8.90 2.40
C ASP A 29 10.26 -7.73 1.66
N GLY A 30 10.32 -6.55 2.32
CA GLY A 30 10.93 -5.38 1.71
C GLY A 30 10.09 -4.70 0.66
N LYS A 31 8.84 -5.12 0.49
CA LYS A 31 7.94 -4.52 -0.50
C LYS A 31 6.59 -4.20 0.11
N ILE A 32 6.04 -3.05 -0.29
CA ILE A 32 4.65 -2.72 -0.04
C ILE A 32 3.92 -2.79 -1.39
N HIS A 33 2.81 -3.51 -1.41
CA HIS A 33 2.06 -3.74 -2.64
C HIS A 33 0.86 -2.80 -2.73
N VAL A 34 0.74 -2.12 -3.87
CA VAL A 34 -0.39 -1.24 -4.17
C VAL A 34 -1.06 -1.75 -5.44
N THR A 35 -2.36 -1.95 -5.37
CA THR A 35 -3.14 -2.32 -6.54
C THR A 35 -3.64 -1.06 -7.23
N VAL A 36 -3.50 -1.01 -8.54
CA VAL A 36 -3.99 0.08 -9.37
C VAL A 36 -5.15 -0.47 -10.16
N GLU A 37 -6.36 -0.03 -9.81
CA GLU A 37 -7.57 -0.59 -10.40
C GLU A 37 -8.72 0.40 -10.27
N ASN A 38 -9.57 0.46 -11.28
CA ASN A 38 -10.74 1.34 -11.29
C ASN A 38 -10.37 2.80 -11.06
N LEU A 39 -9.27 3.22 -11.68
CA LEU A 39 -8.77 4.59 -11.58
C LEU A 39 -8.43 4.98 -10.13
N GLY A 40 -7.89 4.06 -9.36
CA GLY A 40 -7.52 4.31 -7.98
C GLY A 40 -6.29 3.52 -7.56
N PHE A 41 -5.64 4.00 -6.49
CA PHE A 41 -4.56 3.28 -5.82
C PHE A 41 -5.12 2.67 -4.54
N SER A 42 -4.87 1.39 -4.32
CA SER A 42 -5.38 0.68 -3.14
C SER A 42 -4.27 -0.17 -2.51
N PRO A 43 -3.90 0.07 -1.27
CA PRO A 43 -4.35 1.16 -0.42
C PRO A 43 -3.81 2.51 -0.90
N ALA A 44 -4.55 3.57 -0.62
CA ALA A 44 -4.14 4.91 -1.03
C ALA A 44 -3.03 5.45 -0.14
N ASP A 45 -3.08 5.14 1.16
CA ASP A 45 -2.07 5.58 2.11
C ASP A 45 -1.21 4.39 2.52
N ILE A 46 0.11 4.57 2.45
CA ILE A 46 1.05 3.51 2.80
C ILE A 46 2.17 4.06 3.68
N GLU A 47 2.73 3.18 4.52
CA GLU A 47 3.92 3.48 5.32
C GLU A 47 5.05 2.58 4.81
N VAL A 48 6.21 3.17 4.57
CA VAL A 48 7.34 2.46 3.99
C VAL A 48 8.62 2.96 4.65
N LYS A 49 9.57 2.07 4.86
CA LYS A 49 10.89 2.44 5.36
C LYS A 49 11.81 2.78 4.21
N VAL A 50 12.81 3.62 4.50
CA VAL A 50 13.88 3.88 3.53
C VAL A 50 14.53 2.57 3.13
N GLY A 51 14.72 2.38 1.83
CA GLY A 51 15.33 1.17 1.29
C GLY A 51 14.33 0.08 0.92
N GLU A 52 13.08 0.23 1.33
CA GLU A 52 12.02 -0.66 0.91
C GLU A 52 11.45 -0.22 -0.44
N ILE A 53 10.64 -1.06 -1.03
CA ILE A 53 10.15 -0.87 -2.38
C ILE A 53 8.63 -0.78 -2.37
N VAL A 54 8.08 0.20 -3.08
CA VAL A 54 6.66 0.23 -3.43
C VAL A 54 6.51 -0.46 -4.77
N GLU A 55 5.61 -1.45 -4.84
CA GLU A 55 5.30 -2.15 -6.08
C GLU A 55 3.83 -1.92 -6.42
N TRP A 56 3.59 -1.29 -7.56
CA TRP A 56 2.23 -1.11 -8.08
C TRP A 56 1.93 -2.23 -9.08
N THR A 57 0.74 -2.81 -8.98
CA THR A 57 0.23 -3.77 -9.95
C THR A 57 -0.97 -3.14 -10.63
N ASN A 58 -0.87 -2.87 -11.92
CA ASN A 58 -1.93 -2.22 -12.69
C ASN A 58 -2.88 -3.26 -13.25
N LYS A 59 -4.12 -3.24 -12.77
CA LYS A 59 -5.17 -4.14 -13.24
C LYS A 59 -6.13 -3.48 -14.21
N ASP A 60 -5.90 -2.21 -14.52
CA ASP A 60 -6.69 -1.50 -15.51
C ASP A 60 -6.18 -1.80 -16.92
N PRO A 61 -7.03 -1.64 -17.94
CA PRO A 61 -6.65 -1.92 -19.34
C PRO A 61 -5.90 -0.77 -20.01
N PHE A 62 -5.42 0.21 -19.25
CA PHE A 62 -4.69 1.36 -19.78
C PHE A 62 -3.58 1.74 -18.82
N ASP A 63 -2.61 2.50 -19.34
CA ASP A 63 -1.44 2.89 -18.58
C ASP A 63 -1.79 3.90 -17.50
N HIS A 64 -1.07 3.82 -16.38
CA HIS A 64 -1.12 4.80 -15.31
C HIS A 64 0.29 5.25 -14.98
N THR A 65 0.40 6.24 -14.10
CA THR A 65 1.70 6.66 -13.55
C THR A 65 1.56 6.88 -12.06
N ALA A 66 2.70 6.83 -11.36
CA ALA A 66 2.82 7.36 -10.01
C ALA A 66 3.77 8.55 -10.14
N THR A 67 3.24 9.74 -10.02
CA THR A 67 3.96 10.98 -10.31
C THR A 67 3.99 11.87 -9.07
N VAL A 68 5.18 12.33 -8.72
CA VAL A 68 5.37 13.31 -7.65
C VAL A 68 5.67 14.65 -8.31
N ASN A 69 4.86 15.65 -7.99
CA ASN A 69 4.99 16.98 -8.56
C ASN A 69 6.37 17.55 -8.21
N GLY A 70 7.18 17.84 -9.23
CA GLY A 70 8.53 18.31 -9.02
C GLY A 70 9.53 17.22 -8.61
N GLY A 71 9.11 15.95 -8.65
CA GLY A 71 9.96 14.83 -8.25
C GLY A 71 10.02 13.76 -9.29
N TRP A 72 9.87 12.51 -8.84
CA TRP A 72 9.99 11.34 -9.71
C TRP A 72 8.66 10.96 -10.36
N GLU A 73 8.76 10.15 -11.37
CA GLU A 73 7.61 9.56 -12.04
C GLU A 73 7.90 8.13 -12.42
N VAL A 74 6.95 7.25 -12.14
CA VAL A 74 7.03 5.83 -12.52
C VAL A 74 5.86 5.54 -13.45
N THR A 75 6.15 4.99 -14.63
CA THR A 75 5.10 4.54 -15.54
C THR A 75 4.68 3.12 -15.15
N ILE A 76 3.38 2.91 -15.07
CA ILE A 76 2.81 1.62 -14.67
C ILE A 76 1.96 1.13 -15.84
N PRO A 77 2.54 0.36 -16.78
CA PRO A 77 1.82 -0.04 -17.98
C PRO A 77 0.62 -0.93 -17.67
N ALA A 78 -0.36 -0.90 -18.56
CA ALA A 78 -1.57 -1.71 -18.42
C ALA A 78 -1.23 -3.17 -18.19
N GLY A 79 -1.82 -3.77 -17.16
CA GLY A 79 -1.64 -5.18 -16.85
C GLY A 79 -0.28 -5.55 -16.30
N GLN A 80 0.57 -4.57 -15.96
CA GLN A 80 1.94 -4.83 -15.53
C GLN A 80 2.23 -4.23 -14.16
N LYS A 81 3.44 -4.49 -13.68
CA LYS A 81 3.92 -4.00 -12.39
C LYS A 81 5.02 -2.98 -12.62
N ALA A 82 5.17 -2.08 -11.65
CA ALA A 82 6.26 -1.13 -11.62
C ALA A 82 6.67 -0.88 -10.18
N THR A 83 7.89 -0.45 -9.96
CA THR A 83 8.42 -0.29 -8.61
C THR A 83 9.11 1.05 -8.43
N HIS A 84 9.22 1.45 -7.16
CA HIS A 84 9.98 2.63 -6.75
C HIS A 84 10.72 2.31 -5.46
N LEU A 85 12.02 2.55 -5.43
CA LEU A 85 12.84 2.39 -4.24
C LEU A 85 12.68 3.64 -3.36
N VAL A 86 12.24 3.45 -2.12
CA VAL A 86 11.93 4.54 -1.22
C VAL A 86 13.19 5.15 -0.63
N THR A 87 13.26 6.47 -0.68
CA THR A 87 14.34 7.26 -0.08
C THR A 87 13.80 8.15 1.01
N ALA A 88 14.70 8.80 1.76
CA ALA A 88 14.31 9.61 2.92
C ALA A 88 13.38 10.77 2.57
N GLY A 89 13.44 11.26 1.32
CA GLY A 89 12.62 12.38 0.89
C GLY A 89 11.23 12.00 0.39
N ASP A 90 10.84 10.74 0.50
CA ASP A 90 9.64 10.22 -0.17
C ASP A 90 8.37 10.26 0.68
N THR A 91 8.30 11.07 1.73
CA THR A 91 7.01 11.37 2.36
C THR A 91 6.30 12.37 1.45
N VAL A 92 5.49 11.85 0.53
CA VAL A 92 4.92 12.62 -0.57
C VAL A 92 3.54 12.13 -0.94
N GLU A 93 2.77 13.02 -1.55
CA GLU A 93 1.58 12.65 -2.29
C GLU A 93 1.98 12.41 -3.75
N TYR A 94 1.47 11.34 -4.34
CA TYR A 94 1.66 11.08 -5.76
C TYR A 94 0.30 10.95 -6.44
N PHE A 95 0.29 11.09 -7.75
CA PHE A 95 -0.94 11.05 -8.53
C PHE A 95 -0.65 10.42 -9.91
N CYS A 96 -1.71 10.04 -10.62
CA CYS A 96 -1.58 9.60 -11.99
C CYS A 96 -1.64 10.81 -12.91
N ARG A 97 -0.61 10.96 -13.75
CA ARG A 97 -0.53 12.12 -14.66
C ARG A 97 -1.69 12.16 -15.65
N PHE A 98 -2.21 10.99 -16.04
CA PHE A 98 -3.33 10.91 -16.98
C PHE A 98 -4.69 11.10 -16.30
N HIS A 99 -4.77 10.92 -15.01
CA HIS A 99 -5.99 11.00 -14.21
C HIS A 99 -5.67 11.66 -12.87
N PRO A 100 -5.55 12.99 -12.84
CA PRO A 100 -5.01 13.68 -11.64
C PRO A 100 -5.80 13.50 -10.34
N ASN A 101 -7.06 13.07 -10.42
CA ASN A 101 -7.83 12.78 -9.21
C ASN A 101 -7.45 11.45 -8.58
N MET A 102 -6.66 10.65 -9.26
CA MET A 102 -6.18 9.36 -8.80
C MET A 102 -4.90 9.61 -7.99
N LYS A 103 -5.01 9.51 -6.66
CA LYS A 103 -3.94 9.93 -5.75
C LYS A 103 -3.60 8.87 -4.74
N GLY A 104 -2.35 8.87 -4.31
CA GLY A 104 -1.86 8.05 -3.23
C GLY A 104 -0.89 8.85 -2.36
N HIS A 105 -0.59 8.32 -1.19
CA HIS A 105 0.29 9.01 -0.24
C HIS A 105 1.27 8.02 0.37
N ILE A 106 2.53 8.37 0.34
CA ILE A 106 3.62 7.60 0.97
C ILE A 106 4.05 8.35 2.22
N LYS A 107 4.11 7.62 3.34
CA LYS A 107 4.71 8.12 4.57
C LYS A 107 5.95 7.29 4.85
N VAL A 108 7.09 7.93 4.87
CA VAL A 108 8.35 7.27 5.20
C VAL A 108 8.44 7.18 6.72
N VAL A 109 8.69 5.98 7.22
CA VAL A 109 8.83 5.73 8.65
C VAL A 109 10.21 5.15 8.92
N SER A 110 10.64 5.23 10.17
CA SER A 110 11.97 4.72 10.56
C SER A 110 11.96 3.28 11.00
#